data_7a27314587694c2c16957b73728527c5
#
_entry.id   7a27314587694c2c16957b73728527c5
#
_cell.length_a   1.000
_cell.length_b   1.000
_cell.length_c   1.000
_cell.angle_alpha   90.00
_cell.angle_beta   90.00
_cell.angle_gamma   90.00
#
_symmetry.space_group_name_H-M   'P 1'
#
loop_
_entity.id
_entity.type
_entity.pdbx_description
1 polymer ?
#
loop_
_entity_poly.entity_id
_entity_poly.type
_entity_poly.pdbx_seq_one_letter_code
_entity_poly.pdbx_strand_id
1 'polypeptide(L)'
;MAFDGTTIAAVRKELSDSILGGRIYKIAQPEPDELLITIKTPEGQRKLYISASASLPLIYLTDENKPSPMTAPGFCMLLRKYVGNGRITAISQPGLERILFFDIEHLNELGDLCRKRLIVEIMGKHSNIIFCDDKDKILDSIKHVSAQMSSVREVLPGRTYFIPDTMSKLDPLTVSFKNFVLALREKPAALGKAIYTSFTGISPVVAEHIVSESGLDTDIPASDISEDMLIHLYRQFSYYIEDLKEGNFHPVIYYSNEVPKEFTAIPFSHYGNYRAECFDSISRVLRTYYATRNTVTRIRQKSADLRHVVQTNLERARKKYDLQSKQLQGTEGREKYKVYGELINTYGYNLDSEAKSLTCLNYYTNEDITIPLDPQKTPQENAQKYFAKYNKQKRTFEALSELIQETADEIRYLEEPYVPHKLAGVMAQNTLAAAKEKHVWSV
;
A
#
# COMPACT_ATOMS: atom_id res chain seq x y z
N MET A 1 15.36 -11.02 -5.63
CA MET A 1 14.68 -10.58 -4.40
C MET A 1 14.93 -11.66 -3.37
N ALA A 2 15.72 -11.36 -2.37
CA ALA A 2 16.19 -12.33 -1.38
C ALA A 2 15.08 -12.94 -0.48
N PHE A 3 13.92 -12.29 -0.37
CA PHE A 3 12.80 -12.83 0.40
C PHE A 3 11.97 -13.77 -0.49
N ASP A 4 12.46 -14.98 -0.64
CA ASP A 4 11.90 -16.04 -1.47
C ASP A 4 11.30 -17.20 -0.65
N GLY A 5 10.93 -18.29 -1.31
CA GLY A 5 10.37 -19.46 -0.64
C GLY A 5 11.34 -20.14 0.32
N THR A 6 12.64 -20.07 0.05
CA THR A 6 13.67 -20.67 0.92
C THR A 6 13.86 -19.83 2.19
N THR A 7 13.80 -18.51 2.07
CA THR A 7 13.78 -17.61 3.23
C THR A 7 12.55 -17.84 4.10
N ILE A 8 11.37 -18.03 3.48
CA ILE A 8 10.13 -18.35 4.22
C ILE A 8 10.27 -19.70 4.93
N ALA A 9 10.94 -20.69 4.35
CA ALA A 9 11.19 -21.97 5.01
C ALA A 9 12.05 -21.80 6.29
N ALA A 10 13.09 -20.96 6.23
CA ALA A 10 13.90 -20.63 7.41
C ALA A 10 13.08 -19.88 8.47
N VAL A 11 12.26 -18.90 8.06
CA VAL A 11 11.34 -18.19 8.97
C VAL A 11 10.34 -19.17 9.60
N ARG A 12 9.72 -20.05 8.81
CA ARG A 12 8.80 -21.07 9.31
C ARG A 12 9.46 -21.95 10.39
N LYS A 13 10.69 -22.40 10.16
CA LYS A 13 11.44 -23.21 11.12
C LYS A 13 11.66 -22.45 12.43
N GLU A 14 12.21 -21.23 12.35
CA GLU A 14 12.46 -20.38 13.54
C GLU A 14 11.17 -20.08 14.30
N LEU A 15 10.07 -19.76 13.60
CA LEU A 15 8.77 -19.51 14.23
C LEU A 15 8.22 -20.78 14.89
N SER A 16 8.36 -21.96 14.25
CA SER A 16 7.93 -23.22 14.84
C SER A 16 8.71 -23.52 16.12
N ASP A 17 10.02 -23.32 16.12
CA ASP A 17 10.85 -23.55 17.31
C ASP A 17 10.56 -22.55 18.43
N SER A 18 10.18 -21.30 18.09
CA SER A 18 10.08 -20.22 19.07
C SER A 18 8.68 -19.97 19.61
N ILE A 19 7.62 -20.15 18.80
CA ILE A 19 6.26 -19.72 19.16
C ILE A 19 5.18 -20.80 18.97
N LEU A 20 5.49 -21.99 18.46
CA LEU A 20 4.52 -23.07 18.36
C LEU A 20 4.03 -23.46 19.76
N GLY A 21 2.74 -23.69 19.92
CA GLY A 21 2.11 -23.96 21.21
C GLY A 21 1.92 -22.72 22.07
N GLY A 22 2.47 -21.58 21.69
CA GLY A 22 2.32 -20.30 22.39
C GLY A 22 0.90 -19.73 22.31
N ARG A 23 0.55 -18.89 23.30
CA ARG A 23 -0.76 -18.21 23.37
C ARG A 23 -0.66 -16.76 22.91
N ILE A 24 -1.58 -16.35 22.07
CA ILE A 24 -1.69 -14.98 21.57
C ILE A 24 -2.15 -14.09 22.73
N TYR A 25 -1.26 -13.23 23.23
CA TYR A 25 -1.54 -12.36 24.39
C TYR A 25 -2.04 -10.98 23.98
N LYS A 26 -1.43 -10.36 22.95
CA LYS A 26 -1.78 -9.03 22.49
C LYS A 26 -1.67 -8.95 20.97
N ILE A 27 -2.65 -8.32 20.33
CA ILE A 27 -2.62 -8.02 18.89
C ILE A 27 -2.70 -6.50 18.74
N ALA A 28 -1.77 -5.95 17.97
CA ALA A 28 -1.72 -4.54 17.61
C ALA A 28 -1.57 -4.38 16.10
N GLN A 29 -2.11 -3.32 15.55
CA GLN A 29 -2.00 -2.93 14.15
C GLN A 29 -1.41 -1.52 14.10
N PRO A 30 -0.07 -1.39 14.09
CA PRO A 30 0.61 -0.09 14.15
C PRO A 30 0.36 0.78 12.92
N GLU A 31 0.33 0.17 11.74
CA GLU A 31 0.06 0.81 10.44
C GLU A 31 -1.07 0.04 9.72
N PRO A 32 -1.71 0.60 8.70
CA PRO A 32 -2.83 -0.04 8.01
C PRO A 32 -2.53 -1.45 7.46
N ASP A 33 -1.28 -1.73 7.11
CA ASP A 33 -0.82 -2.98 6.51
C ASP A 33 0.16 -3.79 7.39
N GLU A 34 0.23 -3.48 8.71
CA GLU A 34 1.13 -4.13 9.65
C GLU A 34 0.40 -4.74 10.84
N LEU A 35 0.89 -5.89 11.33
CA LEU A 35 0.49 -6.47 12.60
C LEU A 35 1.70 -6.68 13.52
N LEU A 36 1.50 -6.50 14.82
CA LEU A 36 2.43 -6.88 15.86
C LEU A 36 1.68 -7.75 16.89
N ILE A 37 2.02 -9.04 16.90
CA ILE A 37 1.37 -10.04 17.76
C ILE A 37 2.33 -10.42 18.88
N THR A 38 1.93 -10.21 20.12
CA THR A 38 2.68 -10.68 21.30
C THR A 38 2.17 -12.06 21.68
N ILE A 39 3.07 -13.01 21.79
CA ILE A 39 2.80 -14.42 22.06
C ILE A 39 3.51 -14.80 23.36
N LYS A 40 2.79 -15.44 24.27
CA LYS A 40 3.34 -16.00 25.52
C LYS A 40 3.70 -17.46 25.28
N THR A 41 4.94 -17.80 25.52
CA THR A 41 5.47 -19.17 25.50
C THR A 41 6.00 -19.54 26.89
N PRO A 42 6.32 -20.80 27.16
CA PRO A 42 6.96 -21.21 28.41
C PRO A 42 8.29 -20.47 28.67
N GLU A 43 9.01 -20.10 27.60
CA GLU A 43 10.31 -19.43 27.67
C GLU A 43 10.18 -17.89 27.82
N GLY A 44 8.97 -17.34 27.77
CA GLY A 44 8.72 -15.92 27.90
C GLY A 44 7.83 -15.34 26.81
N GLN A 45 7.90 -14.03 26.62
CA GLN A 45 7.13 -13.33 25.59
C GLN A 45 7.96 -13.19 24.30
N ARG A 46 7.34 -13.50 23.17
CA ARG A 46 7.87 -13.26 21.83
C ARG A 46 6.94 -12.32 21.07
N LYS A 47 7.48 -11.47 20.23
CA LYS A 47 6.69 -10.59 19.36
C LYS A 47 6.90 -10.95 17.91
N LEU A 48 5.82 -11.26 17.21
CA LEU A 48 5.79 -11.52 15.79
C LEU A 48 5.37 -10.24 15.07
N TYR A 49 6.25 -9.70 14.25
CA TYR A 49 5.97 -8.59 13.36
C TYR A 49 5.64 -9.11 11.97
N ILE A 50 4.56 -8.62 11.39
CA ILE A 50 4.10 -8.95 10.05
C ILE A 50 3.77 -7.64 9.31
N SER A 51 4.31 -7.48 8.10
CA SER A 51 4.00 -6.39 7.20
C SER A 51 3.55 -6.92 5.85
N ALA A 52 2.36 -6.50 5.43
CA ALA A 52 1.85 -6.74 4.08
C ALA A 52 2.13 -5.54 3.15
N SER A 53 3.11 -4.68 3.47
CA SER A 53 3.46 -3.52 2.65
C SER A 53 3.78 -3.93 1.22
N ALA A 54 3.29 -3.17 0.24
CA ALA A 54 3.54 -3.45 -1.17
C ALA A 54 5.02 -3.35 -1.56
N SER A 55 5.75 -2.48 -0.89
CA SER A 55 7.16 -2.19 -1.16
C SER A 55 8.11 -3.03 -0.29
N LEU A 56 7.68 -3.38 0.92
CA LEU A 56 8.52 -4.08 1.88
C LEU A 56 7.70 -5.04 2.75
N PRO A 57 7.19 -6.14 2.17
CA PRO A 57 6.50 -7.16 2.94
C PRO A 57 7.50 -7.97 3.75
N LEU A 58 7.23 -8.17 5.05
CA LEU A 58 8.14 -8.82 5.98
C LEU A 58 7.38 -9.62 7.03
N ILE A 59 8.04 -10.67 7.53
CA ILE A 59 7.62 -11.40 8.72
C ILE A 59 8.85 -11.85 9.50
N TYR A 60 8.92 -11.52 10.80
CA TYR A 60 10.04 -11.92 11.68
C TYR A 60 9.72 -11.72 13.15
N LEU A 61 10.49 -12.33 14.03
CA LEU A 61 10.46 -12.09 15.48
C LEU A 61 11.23 -10.81 15.83
N THR A 62 10.70 -10.03 16.78
CA THR A 62 11.31 -8.79 17.24
C THR A 62 11.07 -8.56 18.74
N ASP A 63 11.96 -7.81 19.36
CA ASP A 63 11.77 -7.30 20.72
C ASP A 63 11.19 -5.87 20.73
N GLU A 64 11.13 -5.24 19.54
CA GLU A 64 10.71 -3.86 19.42
C GLU A 64 9.20 -3.69 19.62
N ASN A 65 8.84 -2.56 20.23
CA ASN A 65 7.47 -2.08 20.26
C ASN A 65 7.27 -1.02 19.19
N LYS A 66 6.09 -1.02 18.57
CA LYS A 66 5.67 0.06 17.69
C LYS A 66 4.49 0.79 18.30
N PRO A 67 4.45 2.13 18.22
CA PRO A 67 3.27 2.88 18.62
C PRO A 67 2.07 2.43 17.80
N SER A 68 0.93 2.31 18.45
CA SER A 68 -0.33 1.93 17.80
C SER A 68 -1.29 3.10 17.82
N PRO A 69 -2.21 3.22 16.85
CA PRO A 69 -3.25 4.25 16.86
C PRO A 69 -4.13 4.12 18.11
N MET A 70 -4.70 5.23 18.58
CA MET A 70 -5.59 5.24 19.76
C MET A 70 -6.80 4.34 19.58
N THR A 71 -7.36 4.32 18.36
CA THR A 71 -8.45 3.42 17.98
C THR A 71 -7.90 2.30 17.10
N ALA A 72 -8.09 1.05 17.53
CA ALA A 72 -7.64 -0.10 16.78
C ALA A 72 -8.47 -0.27 15.49
N PRO A 73 -7.83 -0.54 14.34
CA PRO A 73 -8.53 -0.84 13.08
C PRO A 73 -9.45 -2.07 13.18
N GLY A 74 -10.47 -2.13 12.32
CA GLY A 74 -11.48 -3.20 12.31
C GLY A 74 -10.89 -4.60 12.24
N PHE A 75 -9.91 -4.83 11.34
CA PHE A 75 -9.23 -6.12 11.21
C PHE A 75 -8.53 -6.54 12.51
N CYS A 76 -7.85 -5.60 13.19
CA CYS A 76 -7.23 -5.87 14.49
C CYS A 76 -8.26 -6.24 15.56
N MET A 77 -9.40 -5.55 15.59
CA MET A 77 -10.48 -5.83 16.53
C MET A 77 -11.09 -7.21 16.29
N LEU A 78 -11.26 -7.58 15.03
CA LEU A 78 -11.76 -8.90 14.64
C LEU A 78 -10.78 -10.01 15.07
N LEU A 79 -9.50 -9.85 14.84
CA LEU A 79 -8.49 -10.81 15.32
C LEU A 79 -8.50 -10.91 16.85
N ARG A 80 -8.60 -9.79 17.59
CA ARG A 80 -8.69 -9.80 19.06
C ARG A 80 -9.91 -10.59 19.55
N LYS A 81 -11.06 -10.41 18.89
CA LYS A 81 -12.30 -11.11 19.23
C LYS A 81 -12.16 -12.62 19.06
N TYR A 82 -11.61 -13.08 17.93
CA TYR A 82 -11.64 -14.49 17.59
C TYR A 82 -10.40 -15.29 18.02
N VAL A 83 -9.23 -14.67 18.08
CA VAL A 83 -7.99 -15.40 18.39
C VAL A 83 -7.23 -14.81 19.58
N GLY A 84 -7.79 -13.84 20.29
CA GLY A 84 -7.26 -13.40 21.60
C GLY A 84 -7.23 -14.58 22.56
N ASN A 85 -6.09 -14.79 23.24
CA ASN A 85 -5.79 -15.97 24.10
C ASN A 85 -5.78 -17.32 23.37
N GLY A 86 -5.95 -17.36 22.03
CA GLY A 86 -5.83 -18.57 21.23
C GLY A 86 -4.44 -19.17 21.24
N ARG A 87 -4.32 -20.45 21.03
CA ARG A 87 -3.08 -21.21 20.98
C ARG A 87 -2.68 -21.48 19.53
N ILE A 88 -1.44 -21.20 19.16
CA ILE A 88 -0.88 -21.55 17.84
C ILE A 88 -0.60 -23.05 17.85
N THR A 89 -1.31 -23.82 17.02
CA THR A 89 -1.20 -25.29 16.97
C THR A 89 -0.40 -25.81 15.79
N ALA A 90 -0.30 -25.01 14.70
CA ALA A 90 0.55 -25.33 13.58
C ALA A 90 1.07 -24.07 12.89
N ILE A 91 2.28 -24.17 12.34
CA ILE A 91 2.87 -23.16 11.46
C ILE A 91 3.37 -23.91 10.22
N SER A 92 2.77 -23.64 9.05
CA SER A 92 3.09 -24.39 7.83
C SER A 92 3.28 -23.46 6.64
N GLN A 93 4.00 -23.98 5.65
CA GLN A 93 4.26 -23.35 4.37
C GLN A 93 3.84 -24.33 3.28
N PRO A 94 2.96 -23.98 2.34
CA PRO A 94 2.56 -24.87 1.25
C PRO A 94 3.69 -24.96 0.22
N GLY A 95 4.34 -26.13 0.10
CA GLY A 95 5.53 -26.28 -0.72
C GLY A 95 6.62 -25.26 -0.35
N LEU A 96 7.17 -24.57 -1.33
CA LEU A 96 8.03 -23.40 -1.14
C LEU A 96 7.33 -22.08 -1.55
N GLU A 97 6.01 -22.00 -1.40
CA GLU A 97 5.31 -20.74 -1.62
C GLU A 97 5.74 -19.67 -0.60
N ARG A 98 5.61 -18.40 -0.98
CA ARG A 98 5.86 -17.29 -0.07
C ARG A 98 4.63 -16.99 0.79
N ILE A 99 4.13 -18.05 1.42
CA ILE A 99 2.91 -18.05 2.24
C ILE A 99 3.19 -18.80 3.53
N LEU A 100 2.72 -18.25 4.65
CA LEU A 100 2.71 -18.94 5.94
C LEU A 100 1.28 -19.07 6.45
N PHE A 101 0.93 -20.25 6.91
CA PHE A 101 -0.31 -20.56 7.63
C PHE A 101 -0.03 -20.69 9.11
N PHE A 102 -0.84 -20.02 9.91
CA PHE A 102 -0.88 -20.16 11.37
C PHE A 102 -2.25 -20.72 11.74
N ASP A 103 -2.30 -21.97 12.14
CA ASP A 103 -3.51 -22.58 12.69
C ASP A 103 -3.60 -22.25 14.18
N ILE A 104 -4.76 -21.74 14.60
CA ILE A 104 -4.98 -21.21 15.94
C ILE A 104 -6.25 -21.84 16.51
N GLU A 105 -6.11 -22.48 17.66
CA GLU A 105 -7.21 -22.98 18.46
C GLU A 105 -7.62 -21.96 19.51
N HIS A 106 -8.91 -21.72 19.64
CA HIS A 106 -9.48 -20.81 20.62
C HIS A 106 -10.83 -21.34 21.11
N LEU A 107 -11.27 -20.90 22.29
CA LEU A 107 -12.62 -21.15 22.76
C LEU A 107 -13.56 -20.06 22.25
N ASN A 108 -14.73 -20.45 21.71
CA ASN A 108 -15.79 -19.53 21.35
C ASN A 108 -16.52 -19.01 22.59
N GLU A 109 -17.53 -18.17 22.39
CA GLU A 109 -18.35 -17.59 23.48
C GLU A 109 -19.13 -18.66 24.27
N LEU A 110 -19.37 -19.84 23.70
CA LEU A 110 -20.04 -20.97 24.33
C LEU A 110 -19.05 -21.93 25.04
N GLY A 111 -17.75 -21.69 24.91
CA GLY A 111 -16.71 -22.56 25.47
C GLY A 111 -16.29 -23.73 24.56
N ASP A 112 -16.80 -23.80 23.32
CA ASP A 112 -16.41 -24.86 22.39
C ASP A 112 -15.06 -24.52 21.77
N LEU A 113 -14.25 -25.58 21.53
CA LEU A 113 -12.96 -25.44 20.85
C LEU A 113 -13.18 -25.22 19.35
N CYS A 114 -12.74 -24.09 18.87
CA CYS A 114 -12.79 -23.68 17.46
C CYS A 114 -11.41 -23.53 16.88
N ARG A 115 -11.28 -23.73 15.57
CA ARG A 115 -10.05 -23.47 14.81
C ARG A 115 -10.22 -22.31 13.85
N LYS A 116 -9.17 -21.52 13.73
CA LYS A 116 -9.05 -20.42 12.78
C LYS A 116 -7.67 -20.46 12.15
N ARG A 117 -7.55 -19.87 10.97
CA ARG A 117 -6.30 -19.78 10.24
C ARG A 117 -5.97 -18.33 9.92
N LEU A 118 -4.76 -17.91 10.31
CA LEU A 118 -4.18 -16.64 9.86
C LEU A 118 -3.18 -16.97 8.74
N ILE A 119 -3.38 -16.36 7.58
CA ILE A 119 -2.57 -16.58 6.38
C ILE A 119 -1.77 -15.32 6.10
N VAL A 120 -0.47 -15.47 5.93
CA VAL A 120 0.46 -14.36 5.62
C VAL A 120 1.08 -14.61 4.25
N GLU A 121 0.77 -13.75 3.29
CA GLU A 121 1.30 -13.80 1.93
C GLU A 121 2.36 -12.72 1.74
N ILE A 122 3.57 -13.10 1.34
CA ILE A 122 4.74 -12.23 1.13
C ILE A 122 5.04 -12.15 -0.37
N MET A 123 4.21 -11.45 -1.13
CA MET A 123 4.23 -11.43 -2.60
C MET A 123 4.38 -10.02 -3.18
N GLY A 124 5.20 -9.15 -2.55
CA GLY A 124 5.39 -7.76 -2.98
C GLY A 124 4.08 -6.98 -2.95
N LYS A 125 3.67 -6.37 -4.05
CA LYS A 125 2.43 -5.59 -4.15
C LYS A 125 1.16 -6.40 -3.85
N HIS A 126 1.22 -7.73 -3.99
CA HIS A 126 0.12 -8.64 -3.72
C HIS A 126 0.15 -9.24 -2.31
N SER A 127 1.07 -8.79 -1.46
CA SER A 127 1.15 -9.24 -0.06
C SER A 127 -0.11 -8.90 0.70
N ASN A 128 -0.56 -9.84 1.54
CA ASN A 128 -1.79 -9.71 2.32
C ASN A 128 -1.68 -10.48 3.65
N ILE A 129 -2.56 -10.16 4.60
CA ILE A 129 -2.79 -10.93 5.82
C ILE A 129 -4.27 -11.26 5.84
N ILE A 130 -4.59 -12.54 5.76
CA ILE A 130 -5.96 -13.02 5.55
C ILE A 130 -6.34 -13.90 6.74
N PHE A 131 -7.56 -13.73 7.23
CA PHE A 131 -8.08 -14.48 8.36
C PHE A 131 -9.25 -15.36 7.91
N CYS A 132 -9.15 -16.67 8.12
CA CYS A 132 -10.09 -17.66 7.66
C CYS A 132 -10.65 -18.49 8.82
N ASP A 133 -11.80 -19.12 8.59
CA ASP A 133 -12.31 -20.18 9.43
C ASP A 133 -11.62 -21.55 9.12
N ASP A 134 -12.10 -22.61 9.75
CA ASP A 134 -11.60 -24.00 9.61
C ASP A 134 -11.92 -24.62 8.23
N LYS A 135 -12.73 -23.96 7.40
CA LYS A 135 -13.10 -24.38 6.04
C LYS A 135 -12.47 -23.47 4.97
N ASP A 136 -11.41 -22.74 5.34
CA ASP A 136 -10.73 -21.76 4.49
C ASP A 136 -11.66 -20.64 3.94
N LYS A 137 -12.82 -20.40 4.59
CA LYS A 137 -13.68 -19.27 4.28
C LYS A 137 -13.11 -18.00 4.89
N ILE A 138 -12.88 -16.99 4.09
CA ILE A 138 -12.33 -15.70 4.52
C ILE A 138 -13.33 -15.01 5.44
N LEU A 139 -12.90 -14.73 6.66
CA LEU A 139 -13.64 -13.91 7.62
C LEU A 139 -13.34 -12.44 7.42
N ASP A 140 -12.06 -12.11 7.18
CA ASP A 140 -11.61 -10.78 6.80
C ASP A 140 -10.15 -10.80 6.31
N SER A 141 -9.64 -9.67 5.85
CA SER A 141 -8.24 -9.50 5.45
C SER A 141 -7.76 -8.06 5.70
N ILE A 142 -6.45 -7.89 5.88
CA ILE A 142 -5.88 -6.56 6.09
C ILE A 142 -5.99 -5.68 4.83
N LYS A 143 -6.05 -6.31 3.66
CA LYS A 143 -6.31 -5.68 2.36
C LYS A 143 -7.43 -6.41 1.64
N HIS A 144 -8.52 -5.72 1.38
CA HIS A 144 -9.60 -6.23 0.55
C HIS A 144 -9.22 -6.15 -0.93
N VAL A 145 -9.40 -7.25 -1.65
CA VAL A 145 -9.15 -7.34 -3.11
C VAL A 145 -10.43 -7.74 -3.81
N SER A 146 -11.03 -6.82 -4.53
CA SER A 146 -12.25 -7.05 -5.31
C SER A 146 -11.93 -7.56 -6.73
N ALA A 147 -12.95 -8.05 -7.44
CA ALA A 147 -12.87 -8.44 -8.84
C ALA A 147 -12.38 -7.32 -9.77
N GLN A 148 -12.59 -6.06 -9.41
CA GLN A 148 -12.08 -4.90 -10.16
C GLN A 148 -10.57 -4.70 -9.97
N MET A 149 -10.01 -5.15 -8.84
CA MET A 149 -8.58 -5.01 -8.50
C MET A 149 -7.74 -6.20 -8.97
N SER A 150 -8.34 -7.38 -9.09
CA SER A 150 -7.66 -8.62 -9.49
C SER A 150 -8.58 -9.50 -10.32
N SER A 151 -8.08 -9.91 -11.49
CA SER A 151 -8.74 -10.90 -12.34
C SER A 151 -8.49 -12.35 -11.90
N VAL A 152 -7.55 -12.56 -10.95
CA VAL A 152 -7.12 -13.90 -10.54
C VAL A 152 -7.97 -14.44 -9.39
N ARG A 153 -8.16 -13.63 -8.36
CA ARG A 153 -9.01 -13.99 -7.21
C ARG A 153 -9.49 -12.75 -6.45
N GLU A 154 -10.60 -12.91 -5.77
CA GLU A 154 -11.09 -11.95 -4.78
C GLU A 154 -10.59 -12.35 -3.38
N VAL A 155 -10.25 -11.36 -2.56
CA VAL A 155 -9.96 -11.54 -1.13
C VAL A 155 -10.92 -10.65 -0.35
N LEU A 156 -12.11 -11.19 -0.11
CA LEU A 156 -13.22 -10.50 0.56
C LEU A 156 -13.89 -11.44 1.56
N PRO A 157 -14.53 -10.92 2.62
CA PRO A 157 -15.31 -11.73 3.56
C PRO A 157 -16.34 -12.61 2.84
N GLY A 158 -16.43 -13.87 3.26
CA GLY A 158 -17.34 -14.84 2.68
C GLY A 158 -16.83 -15.61 1.46
N ARG A 159 -15.72 -15.20 0.84
CA ARG A 159 -15.06 -15.96 -0.24
C ARG A 159 -14.22 -17.09 0.34
N THR A 160 -13.99 -18.13 -0.46
CA THR A 160 -13.07 -19.22 -0.10
C THR A 160 -11.64 -18.83 -0.46
N TYR A 161 -10.71 -19.02 0.46
CA TYR A 161 -9.30 -18.82 0.20
C TYR A 161 -8.75 -19.96 -0.68
N PHE A 162 -7.93 -19.61 -1.64
CA PHE A 162 -7.13 -20.54 -2.42
C PHE A 162 -5.83 -19.89 -2.88
N ILE A 163 -4.81 -20.69 -3.13
CA ILE A 163 -3.54 -20.24 -3.71
C ILE A 163 -3.67 -20.29 -5.23
N PRO A 164 -3.55 -19.15 -5.94
CA PRO A 164 -3.66 -19.16 -7.39
C PRO A 164 -2.46 -19.87 -8.04
N ASP A 165 -2.73 -20.83 -8.87
CA ASP A 165 -1.71 -21.41 -9.76
C ASP A 165 -1.62 -20.55 -11.03
N THR A 166 -0.82 -19.48 -10.96
CA THR A 166 -0.68 -18.53 -12.09
C THR A 166 0.51 -18.83 -13.00
N MET A 167 1.42 -19.72 -12.61
CA MET A 167 2.69 -19.92 -13.30
C MET A 167 3.01 -21.37 -13.63
N SER A 168 2.19 -22.33 -13.25
CA SER A 168 2.38 -23.77 -13.48
C SER A 168 3.79 -24.26 -13.14
N LYS A 169 4.34 -23.74 -12.01
CA LYS A 169 5.66 -24.10 -11.52
C LYS A 169 5.61 -25.43 -10.77
N LEU A 170 6.67 -26.21 -10.91
CA LEU A 170 6.83 -27.47 -10.17
C LEU A 170 7.22 -27.18 -8.71
N ASP A 171 6.74 -28.07 -7.82
CA ASP A 171 7.20 -28.08 -6.43
C ASP A 171 8.61 -28.66 -6.35
N PRO A 172 9.63 -27.87 -5.96
CA PRO A 172 11.00 -28.35 -5.87
C PRO A 172 11.21 -29.41 -4.79
N LEU A 173 10.31 -29.51 -3.79
CA LEU A 173 10.41 -30.47 -2.70
C LEU A 173 10.11 -31.91 -3.14
N THR A 174 9.39 -32.09 -4.25
CA THR A 174 8.89 -33.40 -4.71
C THR A 174 9.26 -33.73 -6.15
N VAL A 175 9.94 -32.82 -6.86
CA VAL A 175 10.26 -33.00 -8.28
C VAL A 175 11.21 -34.16 -8.51
N SER A 176 10.86 -35.04 -9.45
CA SER A 176 11.74 -36.15 -9.89
C SER A 176 12.77 -35.66 -10.92
N PHE A 177 13.89 -36.40 -11.07
CA PHE A 177 14.92 -36.07 -12.08
C PHE A 177 14.31 -35.90 -13.49
N LYS A 178 13.43 -36.82 -13.90
CA LYS A 178 12.78 -36.76 -15.21
C LYS A 178 12.01 -35.42 -15.39
N ASN A 179 11.22 -35.05 -14.41
CA ASN A 179 10.43 -33.81 -14.49
C ASN A 179 11.31 -32.57 -14.37
N PHE A 180 12.41 -32.60 -13.60
CA PHE A 180 13.42 -31.56 -13.55
C PHE A 180 14.04 -31.31 -14.92
N VAL A 181 14.50 -32.35 -15.61
CA VAL A 181 15.09 -32.25 -16.95
C VAL A 181 14.07 -31.71 -17.98
N LEU A 182 12.86 -32.25 -17.96
CA LEU A 182 11.78 -31.75 -18.86
C LEU A 182 11.51 -30.28 -18.66
N ALA A 183 11.36 -29.85 -17.40
CA ALA A 183 11.07 -28.45 -17.07
C ALA A 183 12.16 -27.50 -17.53
N LEU A 184 13.44 -27.89 -17.51
CA LEU A 184 14.54 -27.07 -17.98
C LEU A 184 14.60 -27.03 -19.51
N ARG A 185 14.42 -28.17 -20.20
CA ARG A 185 14.48 -28.27 -21.66
C ARG A 185 13.33 -27.59 -22.39
N GLU A 186 12.15 -27.51 -21.75
CA GLU A 186 11.00 -26.77 -22.27
C GLU A 186 11.18 -25.25 -22.24
N LYS A 187 12.17 -24.72 -21.50
CA LYS A 187 12.42 -23.29 -21.38
C LYS A 187 13.55 -22.83 -22.31
N PRO A 188 13.26 -22.05 -23.37
CA PRO A 188 14.29 -21.46 -24.24
C PRO A 188 14.94 -20.24 -23.50
N ALA A 189 15.71 -20.53 -22.47
CA ALA A 189 16.29 -19.52 -21.59
C ALA A 189 17.66 -19.98 -21.05
N ALA A 190 18.46 -19.03 -20.54
CA ALA A 190 19.64 -19.32 -19.77
C ALA A 190 19.32 -20.20 -18.55
N LEU A 191 20.27 -21.06 -18.15
CA LEU A 191 20.09 -22.10 -17.14
C LEU A 191 19.56 -21.57 -15.82
N GLY A 192 20.18 -20.52 -15.28
CA GLY A 192 19.70 -19.88 -14.05
C GLY A 192 18.24 -19.44 -14.17
N LYS A 193 17.87 -18.82 -15.32
CA LYS A 193 16.50 -18.38 -15.59
C LYS A 193 15.53 -19.56 -15.74
N ALA A 194 15.95 -20.63 -16.42
CA ALA A 194 15.13 -21.83 -16.56
C ALA A 194 14.78 -22.42 -15.17
N ILE A 195 15.74 -22.48 -14.23
CA ILE A 195 15.52 -22.97 -12.87
C ILE A 195 14.50 -22.13 -12.13
N TYR A 196 14.74 -20.82 -11.94
CA TYR A 196 13.84 -20.02 -11.10
C TYR A 196 12.46 -19.76 -11.73
N THR A 197 12.30 -19.95 -13.03
CA THR A 197 10.99 -19.87 -13.70
C THR A 197 10.24 -21.19 -13.69
N SER A 198 10.90 -22.33 -13.48
CA SER A 198 10.29 -23.66 -13.47
C SER A 198 9.91 -24.15 -12.07
N PHE A 199 10.56 -23.65 -11.01
CA PHE A 199 10.34 -24.13 -9.65
C PHE A 199 9.80 -23.06 -8.72
N THR A 200 8.77 -23.45 -7.93
CA THR A 200 8.16 -22.57 -6.94
C THR A 200 9.15 -22.20 -5.84
N GLY A 201 9.16 -20.93 -5.42
CA GLY A 201 9.94 -20.46 -4.29
C GLY A 201 11.44 -20.31 -4.52
N ILE A 202 11.97 -20.75 -5.66
CA ILE A 202 13.37 -20.55 -6.04
C ILE A 202 13.53 -19.15 -6.65
N SER A 203 14.44 -18.36 -6.06
CA SER A 203 14.80 -17.02 -6.58
C SER A 203 15.95 -17.09 -7.58
N PRO A 204 16.19 -16.03 -8.36
CA PRO A 204 17.38 -15.94 -9.23
C PRO A 204 18.69 -16.19 -8.48
N VAL A 205 18.81 -15.66 -7.26
CA VAL A 205 20.02 -15.79 -6.42
C VAL A 205 20.25 -17.23 -5.98
N VAL A 206 19.17 -17.95 -5.61
CA VAL A 206 19.24 -19.38 -5.27
C VAL A 206 19.56 -20.22 -6.51
N ALA A 207 18.96 -19.90 -7.66
CA ALA A 207 19.25 -20.60 -8.91
C ALA A 207 20.73 -20.42 -9.31
N GLU A 208 21.27 -19.20 -9.20
CA GLU A 208 22.69 -18.89 -9.42
C GLU A 208 23.59 -19.72 -8.49
N HIS A 209 23.24 -19.81 -7.22
CA HIS A 209 24.00 -20.65 -6.27
C HIS A 209 24.02 -22.12 -6.71
N ILE A 210 22.86 -22.71 -7.00
CA ILE A 210 22.77 -24.13 -7.40
C ILE A 210 23.59 -24.42 -8.66
N VAL A 211 23.52 -23.50 -9.64
CA VAL A 211 24.31 -23.64 -10.89
C VAL A 211 25.80 -23.48 -10.61
N SER A 212 26.20 -22.51 -9.78
CA SER A 212 27.60 -22.32 -9.38
C SER A 212 28.18 -23.52 -8.66
N GLU A 213 27.41 -24.13 -7.73
CA GLU A 213 27.84 -25.38 -7.03
C GLU A 213 28.01 -26.57 -7.98
N SER A 214 27.34 -26.56 -9.12
CA SER A 214 27.54 -27.58 -10.16
C SER A 214 28.70 -27.23 -11.12
N GLY A 215 29.44 -26.13 -10.91
CA GLY A 215 30.52 -25.70 -11.76
C GLY A 215 30.10 -25.26 -13.15
N LEU A 216 28.81 -24.94 -13.33
CA LEU A 216 28.25 -24.47 -14.60
C LEU A 216 28.08 -22.95 -14.59
N ASP A 217 28.03 -22.37 -15.78
CA ASP A 217 27.70 -20.95 -15.96
C ASP A 217 26.17 -20.78 -16.02
N THR A 218 25.65 -19.78 -15.31
CA THR A 218 24.24 -19.44 -15.27
C THR A 218 23.67 -18.98 -16.61
N ASP A 219 24.52 -18.45 -17.49
CA ASP A 219 24.14 -17.90 -18.79
C ASP A 219 24.12 -18.93 -19.92
N ILE A 220 24.59 -20.15 -19.69
CA ILE A 220 24.50 -21.24 -20.67
C ILE A 220 23.04 -21.52 -21.00
N PRO A 221 22.66 -21.64 -22.29
CA PRO A 221 21.31 -22.05 -22.67
C PRO A 221 20.96 -23.42 -22.07
N ALA A 222 19.79 -23.54 -21.46
CA ALA A 222 19.35 -24.80 -20.83
C ALA A 222 19.21 -25.97 -21.84
N SER A 223 19.07 -25.66 -23.15
CA SER A 223 19.06 -26.64 -24.25
C SER A 223 20.40 -27.30 -24.50
N ASP A 224 21.51 -26.59 -24.21
CA ASP A 224 22.87 -26.98 -24.64
C ASP A 224 23.61 -27.82 -23.59
N ILE A 225 22.95 -28.16 -22.49
CA ILE A 225 23.51 -28.93 -21.38
C ILE A 225 23.46 -30.42 -21.68
N SER A 226 24.60 -31.10 -21.54
CA SER A 226 24.68 -32.54 -21.67
C SER A 226 23.93 -33.29 -20.56
N GLU A 227 23.61 -34.56 -20.77
CA GLU A 227 22.90 -35.37 -19.79
C GLU A 227 23.69 -35.55 -18.49
N ASP A 228 25.01 -35.72 -18.58
CA ASP A 228 25.90 -35.85 -17.43
C ASP A 228 25.91 -34.54 -16.59
N MET A 229 25.94 -33.41 -17.24
CA MET A 229 25.84 -32.09 -16.56
C MET A 229 24.48 -31.92 -15.90
N LEU A 230 23.38 -32.37 -16.51
CA LEU A 230 22.05 -32.33 -15.91
C LEU A 230 21.94 -33.24 -14.67
N ILE A 231 22.57 -34.42 -14.70
CA ILE A 231 22.63 -35.31 -13.53
C ILE A 231 23.37 -34.61 -12.39
N HIS A 232 24.51 -33.97 -12.69
CA HIS A 232 25.28 -33.28 -11.67
C HIS A 232 24.53 -32.08 -11.11
N LEU A 233 23.91 -31.26 -11.97
CA LEU A 233 23.08 -30.14 -11.58
C LEU A 233 21.89 -30.58 -10.69
N TYR A 234 21.19 -31.65 -11.07
CA TYR A 234 20.09 -32.16 -10.26
C TYR A 234 20.56 -32.67 -8.90
N ARG A 235 21.76 -33.20 -8.81
CA ARG A 235 22.34 -33.63 -7.53
C ARG A 235 22.58 -32.42 -6.61
N GLN A 236 23.14 -31.33 -7.12
CA GLN A 236 23.33 -30.09 -6.35
C GLN A 236 22.00 -29.45 -5.97
N PHE A 237 21.04 -29.44 -6.90
CA PHE A 237 19.68 -29.02 -6.61
C PHE A 237 19.06 -29.87 -5.48
N SER A 238 19.21 -31.17 -5.52
CA SER A 238 18.67 -32.08 -4.50
C SER A 238 19.32 -31.87 -3.13
N TYR A 239 20.63 -31.68 -3.06
CA TYR A 239 21.33 -31.37 -1.81
C TYR A 239 20.79 -30.06 -1.18
N TYR A 240 20.64 -29.02 -1.99
CA TYR A 240 20.05 -27.76 -1.52
C TYR A 240 18.63 -27.96 -0.96
N ILE A 241 17.81 -28.78 -1.63
CA ILE A 241 16.44 -29.09 -1.19
C ILE A 241 16.43 -29.96 0.07
N GLU A 242 17.38 -30.89 0.24
CA GLU A 242 17.52 -31.66 1.45
C GLU A 242 17.86 -30.81 2.66
N ASP A 243 18.82 -29.88 2.53
CA ASP A 243 19.15 -28.93 3.59
C ASP A 243 17.90 -28.09 4.03
N LEU A 244 17.06 -27.68 3.07
CA LEU A 244 15.81 -27.01 3.39
C LEU A 244 14.83 -27.89 4.16
N LYS A 245 14.71 -29.17 3.79
CA LYS A 245 13.81 -30.14 4.45
C LYS A 245 14.27 -30.46 5.86
N GLU A 246 15.58 -30.63 6.06
CA GLU A 246 16.19 -30.89 7.35
C GLU A 246 16.19 -29.67 8.26
N GLY A 247 16.02 -28.47 7.69
CA GLY A 247 16.05 -27.22 8.43
C GLY A 247 17.46 -26.76 8.80
N ASN A 248 18.45 -27.13 7.99
CA ASN A 248 19.86 -26.76 8.15
C ASN A 248 20.09 -25.32 7.70
N PHE A 249 19.55 -24.37 8.44
CA PHE A 249 19.67 -22.95 8.12
C PHE A 249 20.82 -22.32 8.89
N HIS A 250 21.67 -21.59 8.14
CA HIS A 250 22.76 -20.78 8.65
C HIS A 250 22.70 -19.38 8.02
N PRO A 251 21.80 -18.51 8.51
CA PRO A 251 21.51 -17.24 7.87
C PRO A 251 22.72 -16.32 7.82
N VAL A 252 22.96 -15.69 6.67
CA VAL A 252 24.14 -14.85 6.40
C VAL A 252 23.73 -13.56 5.72
N ILE A 253 24.39 -12.44 6.08
CA ILE A 253 24.36 -11.20 5.32
C ILE A 253 25.71 -11.00 4.65
N TYR A 254 25.70 -10.71 3.35
CA TYR A 254 26.87 -10.35 2.56
C TYR A 254 26.95 -8.85 2.38
N TYR A 255 28.11 -8.28 2.64
CA TYR A 255 28.37 -6.85 2.60
C TYR A 255 29.32 -6.49 1.46
N SER A 256 29.01 -5.40 0.75
CA SER A 256 29.91 -4.72 -0.17
C SER A 256 30.17 -3.32 0.37
N ASN A 257 31.43 -2.98 0.69
CA ASN A 257 31.80 -1.69 1.28
C ASN A 257 30.93 -1.31 2.48
N GLU A 258 30.80 -2.22 3.45
CA GLU A 258 29.98 -2.07 4.67
C GLU A 258 28.45 -1.89 4.44
N VAL A 259 27.98 -1.96 3.20
CA VAL A 259 26.57 -1.89 2.86
C VAL A 259 26.01 -3.31 2.65
N PRO A 260 24.91 -3.69 3.31
CA PRO A 260 24.29 -4.99 3.08
C PRO A 260 23.87 -5.12 1.61
N LYS A 261 24.48 -6.07 0.89
CA LYS A 261 24.20 -6.34 -0.53
C LYS A 261 23.12 -7.40 -0.71
N GLU A 262 23.29 -8.54 -0.05
CA GLU A 262 22.36 -9.68 -0.14
C GLU A 262 22.34 -10.42 1.20
N PHE A 263 21.27 -11.20 1.42
CA PHE A 263 21.21 -12.15 2.51
C PHE A 263 20.67 -13.49 2.02
N THR A 264 21.03 -14.55 2.71
CA THR A 264 20.61 -15.92 2.37
C THR A 264 20.30 -16.71 3.64
N ALA A 265 19.40 -17.68 3.53
CA ALA A 265 19.08 -18.59 4.63
C ALA A 265 20.15 -19.69 4.82
N ILE A 266 20.88 -20.02 3.75
CA ILE A 266 22.00 -20.97 3.70
C ILE A 266 23.18 -20.24 3.08
N PRO A 267 24.42 -20.44 3.55
CA PRO A 267 25.59 -19.77 3.00
C PRO A 267 25.83 -20.12 1.52
N PHE A 268 26.22 -19.12 0.72
CA PHE A 268 26.50 -19.26 -0.70
C PHE A 268 28.00 -19.07 -0.98
N SER A 269 28.65 -20.08 -1.56
CA SER A 269 30.09 -20.09 -1.84
C SER A 269 30.51 -19.05 -2.86
N HIS A 270 29.66 -18.78 -3.89
CA HIS A 270 29.97 -17.82 -4.94
C HIS A 270 29.99 -16.35 -4.46
N TYR A 271 29.55 -16.08 -3.22
CA TYR A 271 29.71 -14.79 -2.55
C TYR A 271 31.03 -14.66 -1.77
N GLY A 272 32.00 -15.54 -1.97
CA GLY A 272 33.28 -15.54 -1.24
C GLY A 272 34.10 -14.24 -1.30
N ASN A 273 33.84 -13.36 -2.27
CA ASN A 273 34.48 -12.05 -2.41
C ASN A 273 33.85 -10.96 -1.51
N TYR A 274 32.73 -11.27 -0.84
CA TYR A 274 32.03 -10.34 0.04
C TYR A 274 32.32 -10.66 1.51
N ARG A 275 32.34 -9.63 2.35
CA ARG A 275 32.36 -9.85 3.79
C ARG A 275 31.06 -10.52 4.23
N ALA A 276 31.16 -11.70 4.77
CA ALA A 276 30.01 -12.47 5.26
C ALA A 276 29.87 -12.31 6.78
N GLU A 277 28.65 -12.08 7.25
CA GLU A 277 28.31 -12.07 8.68
C GLU A 277 27.23 -13.11 8.92
N CYS A 278 27.55 -14.16 9.71
CA CYS A 278 26.64 -15.23 10.04
C CYS A 278 25.78 -14.87 11.27
N PHE A 279 24.55 -15.32 11.26
CA PHE A 279 23.58 -15.09 12.35
C PHE A 279 22.99 -16.43 12.81
N ASP A 280 22.60 -16.47 14.07
CA ASP A 280 21.87 -17.58 14.68
C ASP A 280 20.36 -17.55 14.40
N SER A 281 19.85 -16.46 13.79
CA SER A 281 18.44 -16.17 13.62
C SER A 281 18.18 -15.49 12.29
N ILE A 282 17.26 -16.05 11.49
CA ILE A 282 16.80 -15.40 10.25
C ILE A 282 16.03 -14.09 10.55
N SER A 283 15.33 -14.02 11.67
CA SER A 283 14.68 -12.79 12.10
C SER A 283 15.67 -11.65 12.35
N ARG A 284 16.85 -11.94 12.93
CA ARG A 284 17.93 -10.95 13.10
C ARG A 284 18.47 -10.49 11.76
N VAL A 285 18.70 -11.42 10.82
CA VAL A 285 19.11 -11.10 9.45
C VAL A 285 18.12 -10.16 8.78
N LEU A 286 16.84 -10.53 8.79
CA LEU A 286 15.79 -9.72 8.16
C LEU A 286 15.70 -8.32 8.79
N ARG A 287 15.74 -8.24 10.11
CA ARG A 287 15.74 -6.95 10.83
C ARG A 287 16.95 -6.10 10.45
N THR A 288 18.15 -6.66 10.47
CA THR A 288 19.40 -5.94 10.16
C THR A 288 19.43 -5.49 8.70
N TYR A 289 19.15 -6.41 7.78
CA TYR A 289 19.20 -6.12 6.35
C TYR A 289 18.18 -5.06 5.90
N TYR A 290 16.97 -5.12 6.46
CA TYR A 290 15.90 -4.21 6.09
C TYR A 290 15.78 -2.95 6.96
N ALA A 291 16.53 -2.82 8.05
CA ALA A 291 16.45 -1.66 8.95
C ALA A 291 16.60 -0.33 8.22
N THR A 292 17.65 -0.18 7.41
CA THR A 292 17.90 1.04 6.63
C THR A 292 16.88 1.21 5.49
N ARG A 293 16.56 0.12 4.77
CA ARG A 293 15.59 0.15 3.68
C ARG A 293 14.18 0.47 4.17
N ASN A 294 13.77 -0.05 5.32
CA ASN A 294 12.47 0.22 5.92
C ASN A 294 12.31 1.71 6.21
N THR A 295 13.30 2.34 6.83
CA THR A 295 13.28 3.77 7.14
C THR A 295 13.16 4.61 5.86
N VAL A 296 14.01 4.37 4.86
CA VAL A 296 13.98 5.11 3.59
C VAL A 296 12.67 4.89 2.82
N THR A 297 12.19 3.65 2.77
CA THR A 297 10.96 3.31 2.07
C THR A 297 9.74 3.97 2.72
N ARG A 298 9.67 3.95 4.05
CA ARG A 298 8.59 4.61 4.81
C ARG A 298 8.60 6.13 4.62
N ILE A 299 9.78 6.76 4.63
CA ILE A 299 9.91 8.19 4.36
C ILE A 299 9.40 8.49 2.94
N ARG A 300 9.80 7.71 1.95
CA ARG A 300 9.36 7.89 0.55
C ARG A 300 7.84 7.70 0.40
N GLN A 301 7.28 6.68 1.02
CA GLN A 301 5.84 6.39 0.94
C GLN A 301 5.02 7.49 1.61
N LYS A 302 5.35 7.86 2.85
CA LYS A 302 4.67 8.97 3.55
C LYS A 302 4.80 10.30 2.82
N SER A 303 5.96 10.56 2.19
CA SER A 303 6.17 11.74 1.34
C SER A 303 5.33 11.69 0.05
N ALA A 304 5.12 10.52 -0.53
CA ALA A 304 4.26 10.34 -1.70
C ALA A 304 2.79 10.53 -1.35
N ASP A 305 2.33 9.95 -0.24
CA ASP A 305 0.95 10.09 0.26
C ASP A 305 0.62 11.55 0.58
N LEU A 306 1.54 12.26 1.25
CA LEU A 306 1.38 13.69 1.53
C LEU A 306 1.32 14.52 0.24
N ARG A 307 2.19 14.24 -0.74
CA ARG A 307 2.14 14.92 -2.04
C ARG A 307 0.81 14.68 -2.75
N HIS A 308 0.30 13.46 -2.71
CA HIS A 308 -1.00 13.14 -3.29
C HIS A 308 -2.15 13.90 -2.63
N VAL A 309 -2.16 14.00 -1.29
CA VAL A 309 -3.16 14.78 -0.54
C VAL A 309 -3.08 16.26 -0.90
N VAL A 310 -1.88 16.85 -0.93
CA VAL A 310 -1.67 18.26 -1.31
C VAL A 310 -2.13 18.50 -2.75
N GLN A 311 -1.76 17.64 -3.69
CA GLN A 311 -2.15 17.75 -5.10
C GLN A 311 -3.68 17.67 -5.27
N THR A 312 -4.34 16.74 -4.57
CA THR A 312 -5.80 16.59 -4.63
C THR A 312 -6.51 17.83 -4.10
N ASN A 313 -6.02 18.42 -3.00
CA ASN A 313 -6.59 19.63 -2.43
C ASN A 313 -6.36 20.84 -3.35
N LEU A 314 -5.18 20.95 -3.94
CA LEU A 314 -4.84 21.98 -4.91
C LEU A 314 -5.76 21.94 -6.14
N GLU A 315 -6.01 20.76 -6.70
CA GLU A 315 -6.94 20.59 -7.82
C GLU A 315 -8.38 20.97 -7.46
N ARG A 316 -8.82 20.64 -6.25
CA ARG A 316 -10.14 21.06 -5.76
C ARG A 316 -10.24 22.57 -5.58
N ALA A 317 -9.22 23.20 -4.99
CA ALA A 317 -9.16 24.63 -4.79
C ALA A 317 -9.15 25.39 -6.14
N ARG A 318 -8.38 24.92 -7.13
CA ARG A 318 -8.36 25.49 -8.49
C ARG A 318 -9.73 25.41 -9.18
N LYS A 319 -10.40 24.24 -9.13
CA LYS A 319 -11.76 24.09 -9.68
C LYS A 319 -12.78 25.01 -9.00
N LYS A 320 -12.66 25.19 -7.68
CA LYS A 320 -13.50 26.09 -6.90
C LYS A 320 -13.26 27.54 -7.33
N TYR A 321 -12.01 27.95 -7.48
CA TYR A 321 -11.63 29.29 -7.95
C TYR A 321 -12.17 29.60 -9.34
N ASP A 322 -12.03 28.67 -10.30
CA ASP A 322 -12.55 28.82 -11.66
C ASP A 322 -14.07 29.00 -11.69
N LEU A 323 -14.80 28.23 -10.86
CA LEU A 323 -16.25 28.36 -10.75
C LEU A 323 -16.66 29.68 -10.15
N GLN A 324 -16.02 30.12 -9.08
CA GLN A 324 -16.26 31.41 -8.42
C GLN A 324 -15.96 32.57 -9.36
N SER A 325 -14.84 32.48 -10.12
CA SER A 325 -14.45 33.51 -11.10
C SER A 325 -15.49 33.66 -12.22
N LYS A 326 -15.99 32.54 -12.77
CA LYS A 326 -17.08 32.57 -13.77
C LYS A 326 -18.36 33.17 -13.22
N GLN A 327 -18.71 32.84 -11.97
CA GLN A 327 -19.88 33.43 -11.31
C GLN A 327 -19.70 34.92 -11.06
N LEU A 328 -18.52 35.41 -10.68
CA LEU A 328 -18.20 36.82 -10.48
C LEU A 328 -18.33 37.59 -11.78
N GLN A 329 -17.75 37.08 -12.89
CA GLN A 329 -17.91 37.66 -14.22
C GLN A 329 -19.38 37.84 -14.62
N GLY A 330 -20.25 36.89 -14.26
CA GLY A 330 -21.69 36.96 -14.48
C GLY A 330 -22.37 38.12 -13.76
N THR A 331 -21.71 38.73 -12.77
CA THR A 331 -22.22 39.90 -12.01
C THR A 331 -21.70 41.24 -12.50
N GLU A 332 -20.74 41.28 -13.42
CA GLU A 332 -20.11 42.54 -13.92
C GLU A 332 -21.13 43.50 -14.58
N GLY A 333 -22.10 42.92 -15.27
CA GLY A 333 -23.16 43.70 -15.90
C GLY A 333 -24.27 44.21 -14.98
N ARG A 334 -24.12 44.16 -13.64
CA ARG A 334 -25.17 44.47 -12.67
C ARG A 334 -25.66 45.93 -12.73
N GLU A 335 -24.77 46.88 -13.00
CA GLU A 335 -25.10 48.30 -13.01
C GLU A 335 -26.19 48.65 -14.03
N LYS A 336 -26.26 47.95 -15.16
CA LYS A 336 -27.33 48.13 -16.14
C LYS A 336 -28.72 47.94 -15.54
N TYR A 337 -28.90 47.03 -14.59
CA TYR A 337 -30.21 46.79 -13.97
C TYR A 337 -30.61 47.92 -13.02
N LYS A 338 -29.64 48.59 -12.38
CA LYS A 338 -29.88 49.79 -11.60
C LYS A 338 -30.34 50.90 -12.53
N VAL A 339 -29.61 51.17 -13.63
CA VAL A 339 -29.95 52.16 -14.63
C VAL A 339 -31.33 51.88 -15.24
N TYR A 340 -31.65 50.63 -15.58
CA TYR A 340 -32.97 50.27 -16.08
C TYR A 340 -34.09 50.59 -15.09
N GLY A 341 -33.91 50.30 -13.81
CA GLY A 341 -34.88 50.62 -12.76
C GLY A 341 -35.09 52.12 -12.60
N GLU A 342 -34.01 52.91 -12.63
CA GLU A 342 -34.04 54.36 -12.52
C GLU A 342 -34.73 55.00 -13.73
N LEU A 343 -34.40 54.58 -14.96
CA LEU A 343 -35.00 55.08 -16.19
C LEU A 343 -36.50 54.75 -16.29
N ILE A 344 -36.91 53.54 -15.87
CA ILE A 344 -38.33 53.16 -15.80
C ILE A 344 -39.09 54.09 -14.81
N ASN A 345 -38.51 54.35 -13.64
CA ASN A 345 -39.14 55.26 -12.68
C ASN A 345 -39.24 56.71 -13.21
N THR A 346 -38.29 57.16 -14.04
CA THR A 346 -38.25 58.52 -14.59
C THR A 346 -39.18 58.65 -15.76
N TYR A 347 -39.22 57.75 -16.70
CA TYR A 347 -39.94 57.83 -17.96
C TYR A 347 -41.17 56.93 -18.09
N GLY A 348 -41.39 56.04 -17.13
CA GLY A 348 -42.43 55.01 -17.20
C GLY A 348 -43.87 55.51 -16.92
N TYR A 349 -44.07 56.77 -16.53
CA TYR A 349 -45.36 57.27 -16.15
C TYR A 349 -46.37 57.45 -17.32
N ASN A 350 -45.89 57.46 -18.57
CA ASN A 350 -46.70 57.57 -19.80
C ASN A 350 -46.76 56.22 -20.58
N LEU A 351 -46.36 55.10 -20.01
CA LEU A 351 -46.38 53.84 -20.69
C LEU A 351 -47.77 53.17 -20.67
N ASP A 352 -48.14 52.58 -21.81
CA ASP A 352 -49.36 51.76 -21.92
C ASP A 352 -49.20 50.51 -21.04
N SER A 353 -50.31 50.03 -20.51
CA SER A 353 -50.38 48.93 -19.56
C SER A 353 -49.89 47.57 -20.14
N GLU A 354 -49.67 47.47 -21.44
CA GLU A 354 -49.16 46.25 -22.12
C GLU A 354 -47.81 46.46 -22.85
N ALA A 355 -47.11 47.53 -22.53
CA ALA A 355 -45.83 47.87 -23.19
C ALA A 355 -44.77 46.76 -22.93
N LYS A 356 -44.16 46.24 -23.99
CA LYS A 356 -43.11 45.21 -23.92
C LYS A 356 -41.70 45.81 -23.79
N SER A 357 -41.53 47.09 -24.03
CA SER A 357 -40.26 47.80 -23.91
C SER A 357 -40.49 49.31 -23.67
N LEU A 358 -39.51 49.95 -23.06
CA LEU A 358 -39.40 51.41 -22.92
C LEU A 358 -38.14 51.85 -23.67
N THR A 359 -38.31 52.75 -24.67
CA THR A 359 -37.18 53.44 -25.31
C THR A 359 -37.13 54.83 -24.76
N CYS A 360 -36.01 55.21 -24.18
CA CYS A 360 -35.81 56.53 -23.57
C CYS A 360 -34.35 56.96 -23.63
N LEU A 361 -34.09 58.24 -23.41
CA LEU A 361 -32.74 58.78 -23.30
C LEU A 361 -32.09 58.29 -21.98
N ASN A 362 -30.97 57.62 -22.08
CA ASN A 362 -30.14 57.31 -20.91
C ASN A 362 -29.32 58.56 -20.51
N TYR A 363 -29.75 59.23 -19.48
CA TYR A 363 -29.10 60.49 -19.02
C TYR A 363 -27.66 60.26 -18.44
N TYR A 364 -27.23 59.03 -18.27
CA TYR A 364 -25.85 58.75 -17.89
C TYR A 364 -24.88 58.67 -19.09
N THR A 365 -25.35 58.19 -20.24
CA THR A 365 -24.54 58.06 -21.46
C THR A 365 -24.91 59.04 -22.57
N ASN A 366 -26.02 59.71 -22.45
CA ASN A 366 -26.63 60.61 -23.43
C ASN A 366 -27.00 59.93 -24.76
N GLU A 367 -27.31 58.61 -24.70
CA GLU A 367 -27.71 57.75 -25.82
C GLU A 367 -29.10 57.16 -25.56
N ASP A 368 -29.85 56.86 -26.64
CA ASP A 368 -31.13 56.17 -26.52
C ASP A 368 -30.95 54.74 -26.13
N ILE A 369 -31.70 54.22 -25.14
CA ILE A 369 -31.67 52.85 -24.66
C ILE A 369 -33.08 52.26 -24.70
N THR A 370 -33.15 50.98 -25.11
CA THR A 370 -34.39 50.20 -25.07
C THR A 370 -34.36 49.19 -23.93
N ILE A 371 -35.27 49.35 -22.98
CA ILE A 371 -35.37 48.51 -21.77
C ILE A 371 -36.52 47.52 -21.95
N PRO A 372 -36.27 46.20 -21.85
CA PRO A 372 -37.34 45.20 -21.92
C PRO A 372 -38.27 45.29 -20.68
N LEU A 373 -39.57 45.23 -20.90
CA LEU A 373 -40.58 45.26 -19.85
C LEU A 373 -41.39 43.95 -19.87
N ASP A 374 -41.88 43.56 -18.71
CA ASP A 374 -42.84 42.50 -18.51
C ASP A 374 -44.26 43.09 -18.64
N PRO A 375 -44.99 42.74 -19.70
CA PRO A 375 -46.30 43.38 -19.96
C PRO A 375 -47.37 43.01 -18.94
N GLN A 376 -47.11 41.98 -18.09
CA GLN A 376 -48.01 41.59 -17.01
C GLN A 376 -47.79 42.40 -15.73
N LYS A 377 -46.86 43.37 -15.73
CA LYS A 377 -46.45 44.18 -14.57
C LYS A 377 -46.55 45.64 -14.87
N THR A 378 -46.94 46.39 -13.87
CA THR A 378 -46.90 47.86 -13.91
C THR A 378 -45.46 48.35 -14.11
N PRO A 379 -45.26 49.58 -14.61
CA PRO A 379 -43.95 50.17 -14.71
C PRO A 379 -43.18 50.16 -13.37
N GLN A 380 -43.85 50.44 -12.28
CA GLN A 380 -43.24 50.40 -10.92
C GLN A 380 -42.80 49.00 -10.53
N GLU A 381 -43.60 47.97 -10.82
CA GLU A 381 -43.23 46.57 -10.54
C GLU A 381 -42.06 46.11 -11.43
N ASN A 382 -42.00 46.56 -12.68
CA ASN A 382 -40.86 46.30 -13.56
C ASN A 382 -39.55 46.96 -13.01
N ALA A 383 -39.66 48.24 -12.57
CA ALA A 383 -38.53 48.91 -11.92
C ALA A 383 -38.06 48.16 -10.66
N GLN A 384 -39.00 47.75 -9.80
CA GLN A 384 -38.69 46.96 -8.60
C GLN A 384 -38.02 45.62 -8.95
N LYS A 385 -38.46 44.91 -10.01
CA LYS A 385 -37.85 43.69 -10.51
C LYS A 385 -36.38 43.90 -10.90
N TYR A 386 -36.07 45.00 -11.60
CA TYR A 386 -34.72 45.38 -11.97
C TYR A 386 -33.87 45.75 -10.76
N PHE A 387 -34.37 46.50 -9.80
CA PHE A 387 -33.67 46.80 -8.56
C PHE A 387 -33.42 45.55 -7.71
N ALA A 388 -34.39 44.64 -7.63
CA ALA A 388 -34.22 43.36 -6.95
C ALA A 388 -33.08 42.52 -7.60
N LYS A 389 -33.02 42.52 -8.95
CA LYS A 389 -31.98 41.84 -9.71
C LYS A 389 -30.59 42.48 -9.48
N TYR A 390 -30.52 43.79 -9.48
CA TYR A 390 -29.32 44.54 -9.13
C TYR A 390 -28.83 44.20 -7.72
N ASN A 391 -29.70 44.31 -6.72
CA ASN A 391 -29.35 44.05 -5.33
C ASN A 391 -28.89 42.59 -5.11
N LYS A 392 -29.55 41.63 -5.77
CA LYS A 392 -29.13 40.24 -5.74
C LYS A 392 -27.71 40.07 -6.30
N GLN A 393 -27.44 40.64 -7.49
CA GLN A 393 -26.12 40.57 -8.12
C GLN A 393 -25.04 41.30 -7.34
N LYS A 394 -25.39 42.47 -6.74
CA LYS A 394 -24.47 43.23 -5.88
C LYS A 394 -24.01 42.39 -4.66
N ARG A 395 -24.96 41.80 -3.93
CA ARG A 395 -24.65 40.93 -2.79
C ARG A 395 -23.82 39.70 -3.22
N THR A 396 -24.14 39.13 -4.38
CA THR A 396 -23.38 37.99 -4.93
C THR A 396 -21.96 38.43 -5.29
N PHE A 397 -21.77 39.60 -5.88
CA PHE A 397 -20.44 40.15 -6.21
C PHE A 397 -19.59 40.36 -4.96
N GLU A 398 -20.14 41.00 -3.93
CA GLU A 398 -19.46 41.29 -2.66
C GLU A 398 -19.01 39.97 -2.00
N ALA A 399 -19.92 38.99 -1.84
CA ALA A 399 -19.62 37.70 -1.24
C ALA A 399 -18.60 36.87 -2.06
N LEU A 400 -18.72 36.87 -3.39
CA LEU A 400 -17.78 36.12 -4.24
C LEU A 400 -16.40 36.80 -4.27
N SER A 401 -16.29 38.11 -4.15
CA SER A 401 -15.01 38.82 -4.12
C SER A 401 -14.16 38.37 -2.90
N GLU A 402 -14.79 38.26 -1.73
CA GLU A 402 -14.13 37.76 -0.53
C GLU A 402 -13.74 36.26 -0.69
N LEU A 403 -14.68 35.42 -1.13
CA LEU A 403 -14.45 34.00 -1.29
C LEU A 403 -13.37 33.65 -2.33
N ILE A 404 -13.25 34.43 -3.40
CA ILE A 404 -12.21 34.28 -4.41
C ILE A 404 -10.84 34.56 -3.81
N GLN A 405 -10.75 35.63 -2.99
CA GLN A 405 -9.50 35.98 -2.33
C GLN A 405 -9.05 34.87 -1.37
N GLU A 406 -9.96 34.37 -0.53
CA GLU A 406 -9.67 33.23 0.36
C GLU A 406 -9.20 32.00 -0.42
N THR A 407 -9.87 31.67 -1.52
CA THR A 407 -9.52 30.50 -2.36
C THR A 407 -8.18 30.71 -3.08
N ALA A 408 -7.86 31.95 -3.50
CA ALA A 408 -6.56 32.28 -4.08
C ALA A 408 -5.42 32.13 -3.06
N ASP A 409 -5.65 32.55 -1.82
CA ASP A 409 -4.68 32.39 -0.73
C ASP A 409 -4.49 30.91 -0.35
N GLU A 410 -5.57 30.11 -0.35
CA GLU A 410 -5.48 28.64 -0.18
C GLU A 410 -4.63 28.00 -1.30
N ILE A 411 -4.84 28.36 -2.56
CA ILE A 411 -4.05 27.87 -3.69
C ILE A 411 -2.58 28.26 -3.52
N ARG A 412 -2.29 29.53 -3.19
CA ARG A 412 -0.92 30.01 -2.98
C ARG A 412 -0.22 29.22 -1.87
N TYR A 413 -0.91 28.99 -0.75
CA TYR A 413 -0.39 28.18 0.37
C TYR A 413 -0.07 26.74 -0.07
N LEU A 414 -0.94 26.10 -0.85
CA LEU A 414 -0.74 24.73 -1.34
C LEU A 414 0.34 24.63 -2.43
N GLU A 415 0.60 25.72 -3.18
CA GLU A 415 1.63 25.81 -4.21
C GLU A 415 3.02 26.16 -3.67
N GLU A 416 3.12 26.64 -2.42
CA GLU A 416 4.43 26.94 -1.84
C GLU A 416 5.33 25.69 -1.86
N PRO A 417 6.50 25.75 -2.51
CA PRO A 417 7.40 24.59 -2.65
C PRO A 417 7.93 24.08 -1.29
N TYR A 418 7.71 24.84 -0.23
CA TYR A 418 8.23 24.58 1.12
C TYR A 418 7.35 23.64 1.95
N VAL A 419 6.06 23.49 1.65
CA VAL A 419 5.15 22.66 2.44
C VAL A 419 5.47 21.16 2.34
N PRO A 420 5.69 20.57 1.14
CA PRO A 420 6.11 19.18 1.02
C PRO A 420 7.52 18.92 1.56
N HIS A 421 8.46 19.87 1.41
CA HIS A 421 9.85 19.74 1.90
C HIS A 421 9.95 19.93 3.41
N LYS A 422 9.22 20.84 4.02
CA LYS A 422 9.22 21.07 5.47
C LYS A 422 8.61 19.89 6.22
N LEU A 423 7.51 19.34 5.74
CA LEU A 423 6.88 18.14 6.32
C LEU A 423 7.76 16.90 6.14
N ALA A 424 8.38 16.71 4.97
CA ALA A 424 9.33 15.65 4.74
C ALA A 424 10.61 15.82 5.58
N GLY A 425 11.10 17.04 5.76
CA GLY A 425 12.27 17.36 6.59
C GLY A 425 12.01 17.12 8.09
N VAL A 426 10.87 17.53 8.62
CA VAL A 426 10.49 17.30 10.03
C VAL A 426 10.28 15.79 10.29
N MET A 427 9.68 15.07 9.36
CA MET A 427 9.55 13.61 9.46
C MET A 427 10.90 12.90 9.37
N ALA A 428 11.81 13.34 8.49
CA ALA A 428 13.16 12.79 8.39
C ALA A 428 13.99 13.08 9.65
N GLN A 429 13.89 14.27 10.21
CA GLN A 429 14.59 14.63 11.45
C GLN A 429 14.08 13.85 12.67
N ASN A 430 12.77 13.68 12.81
CA ASN A 430 12.18 12.87 13.88
C ASN A 430 12.54 11.39 13.75
N THR A 431 12.68 10.88 12.54
CA THR A 431 13.08 9.48 12.28
C THR A 431 14.58 9.29 12.49
N LEU A 432 15.41 10.28 12.13
CA LEU A 432 16.87 10.27 12.40
C LEU A 432 17.18 10.45 13.88
N ALA A 433 16.44 11.30 14.61
CA ALA A 433 16.57 11.47 16.04
C ALA A 433 16.23 10.16 16.78
N ALA A 434 15.11 9.51 16.41
CA ALA A 434 14.73 8.21 16.96
C ALA A 434 15.74 7.08 16.64
N ALA A 435 16.42 7.15 15.49
CA ALA A 435 17.48 6.21 15.12
C ALA A 435 18.79 6.47 15.88
N LYS A 436 19.12 7.74 16.16
CA LYS A 436 20.31 8.12 16.95
C LYS A 436 20.12 7.81 18.43
N GLU A 437 18.95 8.02 19.02
CA GLU A 437 18.67 7.63 20.42
C GLU A 437 18.81 6.12 20.64
N LYS A 438 18.49 5.29 19.63
CA LYS A 438 18.68 3.83 19.72
C LYS A 438 20.14 3.39 19.67
N HIS A 439 21.05 4.17 19.09
CA HIS A 439 22.49 3.86 19.02
C HIS A 439 23.27 4.27 20.28
N VAL A 440 22.74 5.16 21.12
CA VAL A 440 23.42 5.65 22.34
C VAL A 440 23.25 4.68 23.53
N TRP A 441 22.33 3.69 23.46
CA TRP A 441 22.10 2.71 24.51
C TRP A 441 22.70 1.32 24.25
N SER A 442 23.59 1.18 23.26
CA SER A 442 24.31 -0.07 22.93
C SER A 442 25.84 0.11 22.99
N VAL A 443 26.35 0.75 24.06
CA VAL A 443 27.77 0.67 24.46
C VAL A 443 27.82 0.21 25.91
#